data_abb484fdf9684d17618370fb673d4d66
#
_entry.id   abb484fdf9684d17618370fb673d4d66
#
_cell.length_a   1.000
_cell.length_b   1.000
_cell.length_c   1.000
_cell.angle_alpha   90.00
_cell.angle_beta   90.00
_cell.angle_gamma   90.00
#
_symmetry.space_group_name_H-M   'P 1'
#
loop_
_entity.id
_entity.type
_entity.pdbx_description
1 polymer ?
#
loop_
_entity_poly.entity_id
_entity_poly.type
_entity_poly.pdbx_seq_one_letter_code
_entity_poly.pdbx_strand_id
1 'polypeptide(L)'
;NSGTLEWTSMDVAAYKGRKARLVIEDHNGNAEDWGHLMVDQILQSDTKAFSGADVVPRLDYGKDYYAAITWDNVPNGKRYQVGWMSNWAYVRDLPTTTWRTAMSTVREMGLTRVNGKLRLTAQPVTALESLRTGQELTRKDTDIPVGETSLGKAAQGTSLDISVDLSPGASSFAGIKVLDNGEQYTLIGYDSQAKQLVVDRTHSGVTDFSPKFPARSTAPLSPDSKGQVHLRIIVDAHSVEVFAADGTPVITQTVYPEQDATGVSLYAEGGTAHLGSLSLWHLGSVQDAGAPAEGPDSPGAGKPAVQEPARGQAKAASASASPTAATAGRSASARFPLARTGTSLTLGALG
;
A
#
# COMPACT_ATOMS: atom_id res chain seq x y z
N ASN A 1 2.04 11.02 20.31
CA ASN A 1 1.10 10.26 19.48
C ASN A 1 1.90 9.56 18.38
N SER A 2 1.91 8.24 18.38
CA SER A 2 2.49 7.40 17.35
C SER A 2 1.34 6.73 16.61
N GLY A 3 1.25 6.89 15.29
CA GLY A 3 0.34 6.12 14.45
C GLY A 3 0.84 4.70 14.16
N THR A 4 1.87 4.25 14.86
CA THR A 4 2.47 2.94 14.69
C THR A 4 1.93 1.98 15.73
N LEU A 5 1.39 0.83 15.29
CA LEU A 5 1.05 -0.28 16.18
C LEU A 5 2.33 -0.98 16.63
N GLU A 6 2.46 -1.18 17.93
CA GLU A 6 3.57 -1.90 18.55
C GLU A 6 3.05 -3.06 19.39
N TRP A 7 3.76 -4.18 19.36
CA TRP A 7 3.43 -5.31 20.22
C TRP A 7 3.71 -5.00 21.67
N THR A 8 2.70 -5.18 22.52
CA THR A 8 2.82 -5.08 23.98
C THR A 8 2.43 -6.40 24.60
N SER A 9 3.19 -6.87 25.57
CA SER A 9 2.86 -8.08 26.33
C SER A 9 2.62 -7.73 27.79
N MET A 10 1.57 -8.30 28.36
CA MET A 10 1.24 -8.18 29.78
C MET A 10 1.29 -9.57 30.41
N ASP A 11 2.02 -9.70 31.52
CA ASP A 11 2.02 -10.93 32.31
C ASP A 11 0.69 -11.06 33.06
N VAL A 12 -0.03 -12.11 32.77
CA VAL A 12 -1.33 -12.42 33.39
C VAL A 12 -1.29 -13.69 34.25
N ALA A 13 -0.11 -14.22 34.55
CA ALA A 13 0.05 -15.45 35.30
C ALA A 13 -0.65 -15.44 36.69
N ALA A 14 -0.70 -14.28 37.33
CA ALA A 14 -1.41 -14.09 38.61
C ALA A 14 -2.95 -14.31 38.52
N TYR A 15 -3.50 -14.31 37.30
CA TYR A 15 -4.94 -14.49 37.04
C TYR A 15 -5.27 -15.90 36.51
N LYS A 16 -4.29 -16.81 36.47
CA LYS A 16 -4.50 -18.18 36.02
C LYS A 16 -5.64 -18.86 36.78
N GLY A 17 -6.59 -19.44 36.06
CA GLY A 17 -7.76 -20.11 36.63
C GLY A 17 -8.88 -19.16 37.12
N ARG A 18 -8.73 -17.85 36.92
CA ARG A 18 -9.73 -16.84 37.30
C ARG A 18 -10.43 -16.30 36.05
N LYS A 19 -11.68 -15.89 36.20
CA LYS A 19 -12.34 -15.07 35.18
C LYS A 19 -11.79 -13.65 35.24
N ALA A 20 -11.37 -13.11 34.11
CA ALA A 20 -10.84 -11.77 33.99
C ALA A 20 -11.40 -11.11 32.71
N ARG A 21 -11.42 -9.79 32.69
CA ARG A 21 -11.71 -9.02 31.50
C ARG A 21 -10.54 -8.06 31.23
N LEU A 22 -10.21 -7.90 29.96
CA LEU A 22 -9.31 -6.84 29.53
C LEU A 22 -10.12 -5.56 29.35
N VAL A 23 -9.66 -4.48 29.96
CA VAL A 23 -10.25 -3.14 29.80
C VAL A 23 -9.16 -2.26 29.16
N ILE A 24 -9.56 -1.58 28.09
CA ILE A 24 -8.72 -0.66 27.34
C ILE A 24 -9.40 0.69 27.43
N GLU A 25 -8.70 1.68 28.04
CA GLU A 25 -9.27 2.99 28.31
C GLU A 25 -8.37 4.07 27.72
N ASP A 26 -8.95 4.99 26.98
CA ASP A 26 -8.30 6.21 26.53
C ASP A 26 -8.70 7.35 27.47
N HIS A 27 -7.73 7.93 28.13
CA HIS A 27 -7.91 9.06 29.04
C HIS A 27 -7.46 10.40 28.43
N ASN A 28 -7.20 10.44 27.12
CA ASN A 28 -6.83 11.66 26.45
C ASN A 28 -8.07 12.54 26.25
N GLY A 29 -8.28 13.50 27.15
CA GLY A 29 -9.38 14.47 27.09
C GLY A 29 -9.10 15.73 26.28
N ASN A 30 -7.95 15.81 25.58
CA ASN A 30 -7.62 16.98 24.78
C ASN A 30 -8.32 16.93 23.41
N ALA A 31 -9.30 17.80 23.21
CA ALA A 31 -10.09 17.86 21.97
C ALA A 31 -9.30 18.31 20.73
N GLU A 32 -8.13 18.90 20.93
CA GLU A 32 -7.25 19.33 19.83
C GLU A 32 -6.29 18.26 19.37
N ASP A 33 -6.04 17.23 20.18
CA ASP A 33 -5.26 16.05 19.81
C ASP A 33 -6.20 14.98 19.25
N TRP A 34 -5.75 14.31 18.21
CA TRP A 34 -6.37 13.07 17.72
C TRP A 34 -6.25 11.99 18.79
N GLY A 35 -7.01 12.13 19.86
CA GLY A 35 -7.11 11.14 20.91
C GLY A 35 -7.78 9.88 20.36
N HIS A 36 -7.00 8.89 19.95
CA HIS A 36 -7.50 7.57 19.60
C HIS A 36 -6.53 6.50 20.07
N LEU A 37 -7.09 5.40 20.46
CA LEU A 37 -6.35 4.19 20.82
C LEU A 37 -6.58 3.14 19.72
N MET A 38 -5.52 2.74 19.04
CA MET A 38 -5.58 1.63 18.09
C MET A 38 -5.22 0.35 18.81
N VAL A 39 -6.08 -0.65 18.69
CA VAL A 39 -5.86 -1.99 19.27
C VAL A 39 -6.22 -3.04 18.23
N ASP A 40 -5.31 -3.96 18.02
CA ASP A 40 -5.50 -5.10 17.12
C ASP A 40 -4.85 -6.36 17.69
N GLN A 41 -5.26 -7.51 17.22
CA GLN A 41 -4.68 -8.82 17.52
C GLN A 41 -4.45 -9.11 19.01
N ILE A 42 -5.50 -9.02 19.82
CA ILE A 42 -5.43 -9.42 21.24
C ILE A 42 -5.29 -10.94 21.31
N LEU A 43 -4.13 -11.40 21.76
CA LEU A 43 -3.79 -12.82 21.85
C LEU A 43 -3.54 -13.21 23.30
N GLN A 44 -4.01 -14.40 23.69
CA GLN A 44 -3.60 -15.07 24.92
C GLN A 44 -2.60 -16.18 24.55
N SER A 45 -1.43 -16.18 25.21
CA SER A 45 -0.38 -17.16 24.95
C SER A 45 0.37 -17.50 26.25
N ASP A 46 0.87 -18.72 26.34
CA ASP A 46 1.78 -19.13 27.45
C ASP A 46 3.21 -18.62 27.26
N THR A 47 3.50 -18.03 26.12
CA THR A 47 4.80 -17.43 25.80
C THR A 47 4.61 -15.98 25.36
N LYS A 48 5.60 -15.14 25.61
CA LYS A 48 5.65 -13.79 25.08
C LYS A 48 5.66 -13.87 23.56
N ALA A 49 4.55 -13.48 22.92
CA ALA A 49 4.24 -13.86 21.56
C ALA A 49 5.20 -13.28 20.50
N PHE A 50 5.74 -12.09 20.71
CA PHE A 50 6.56 -11.41 19.71
C PHE A 50 7.66 -10.60 20.39
N SER A 51 8.89 -10.82 19.97
CA SER A 51 9.96 -9.82 20.15
C SER A 51 9.75 -8.75 19.07
N GLY A 52 10.10 -7.50 19.35
CA GLY A 52 9.97 -6.39 18.41
C GLY A 52 10.69 -6.57 17.06
N ALA A 53 11.30 -7.73 16.82
CA ALA A 53 11.93 -8.13 15.57
C ALA A 53 10.95 -8.83 14.61
N ASP A 54 9.78 -9.26 15.04
CA ASP A 54 8.75 -9.83 14.16
C ASP A 54 7.88 -8.70 13.59
N VAL A 55 8.50 -7.81 12.84
CA VAL A 55 7.81 -6.77 12.09
C VAL A 55 6.81 -7.43 11.16
N VAL A 56 5.54 -7.11 11.31
CA VAL A 56 4.51 -7.50 10.34
C VAL A 56 4.95 -6.98 8.97
N PRO A 57 5.10 -7.86 7.97
CA PRO A 57 5.52 -7.42 6.65
C PRO A 57 4.57 -6.34 6.14
N ARG A 58 5.10 -5.24 5.66
CA ARG A 58 4.29 -4.19 5.05
C ARG A 58 3.64 -4.74 3.80
N LEU A 59 2.38 -4.42 3.59
CA LEU A 59 1.65 -4.73 2.37
C LEU A 59 2.17 -3.91 1.20
N ASP A 60 2.54 -2.66 1.45
CA ASP A 60 3.11 -1.74 0.49
C ASP A 60 4.20 -0.89 1.16
N TYR A 61 5.31 -0.69 0.48
CA TYR A 61 6.47 0.05 0.96
C TYR A 61 6.52 1.49 0.43
N GLY A 62 5.56 1.85 -0.43
CA GLY A 62 5.42 3.19 -0.97
C GLY A 62 4.85 4.19 0.04
N LYS A 63 4.77 5.44 -0.39
CA LYS A 63 4.19 6.52 0.42
C LYS A 63 2.68 6.62 0.26
N ASP A 64 2.12 6.09 -0.83
CA ASP A 64 0.75 6.39 -1.27
C ASP A 64 -0.10 5.13 -1.42
N TYR A 65 -0.19 4.35 -0.37
CA TYR A 65 -1.13 3.23 -0.27
C TYR A 65 -1.71 3.18 1.13
N TYR A 66 -2.89 3.76 1.30
CA TYR A 66 -3.50 3.93 2.62
C TYR A 66 -4.95 3.45 2.65
N ALA A 67 -5.45 3.15 3.86
CA ALA A 67 -6.83 2.74 4.12
C ALA A 67 -7.32 1.64 3.15
N ALA A 68 -6.46 0.70 2.81
CA ALA A 68 -6.78 -0.35 1.86
C ALA A 68 -7.89 -1.25 2.38
N ILE A 69 -8.87 -1.52 1.52
CA ILE A 69 -10.02 -2.38 1.80
C ILE A 69 -10.10 -3.53 0.81
N THR A 70 -10.70 -4.62 1.23
CA THR A 70 -10.92 -5.81 0.40
C THR A 70 -12.40 -5.96 0.04
N TRP A 71 -12.67 -6.53 -1.14
CA TRP A 71 -14.01 -6.97 -1.48
C TRP A 71 -14.39 -8.21 -0.68
N ASP A 72 -15.65 -8.26 -0.28
CA ASP A 72 -16.24 -9.46 0.29
C ASP A 72 -16.96 -10.29 -0.79
N ASN A 73 -17.14 -11.58 -0.55
CA ASN A 73 -17.88 -12.51 -1.41
C ASN A 73 -17.40 -12.56 -2.88
N VAL A 74 -16.10 -12.37 -3.12
CA VAL A 74 -15.55 -12.53 -4.46
C VAL A 74 -15.60 -14.01 -4.87
N PRO A 75 -16.10 -14.32 -6.08
CA PRO A 75 -16.18 -15.70 -6.58
C PRO A 75 -14.80 -16.39 -6.62
N ASN A 76 -14.81 -17.72 -6.60
CA ASN A 76 -13.63 -18.58 -6.73
C ASN A 76 -12.56 -18.41 -5.65
N GLY A 77 -12.95 -17.95 -4.44
CA GLY A 77 -12.03 -17.79 -3.32
C GLY A 77 -10.95 -16.73 -3.51
N LYS A 78 -11.07 -15.89 -4.54
CA LYS A 78 -10.17 -14.77 -4.76
C LYS A 78 -10.39 -13.67 -3.72
N ARG A 79 -9.34 -12.91 -3.45
CA ARG A 79 -9.40 -11.73 -2.59
C ARG A 79 -8.83 -10.54 -3.35
N TYR A 80 -9.66 -9.55 -3.59
CA TYR A 80 -9.25 -8.31 -4.22
C TYR A 80 -9.12 -7.19 -3.19
N GLN A 81 -8.19 -6.28 -3.43
CA GLN A 81 -7.94 -5.14 -2.57
C GLN A 81 -7.69 -3.89 -3.41
N VAL A 82 -8.08 -2.75 -2.88
CA VAL A 82 -7.76 -1.43 -3.43
C VAL A 82 -7.38 -0.49 -2.28
N GLY A 83 -6.40 0.38 -2.51
CA GLY A 83 -5.95 1.37 -1.55
C GLY A 83 -6.15 2.80 -2.05
N TRP A 84 -6.25 3.74 -1.13
CA TRP A 84 -6.25 5.16 -1.45
C TRP A 84 -4.82 5.61 -1.75
N MET A 85 -4.61 6.18 -2.95
CA MET A 85 -3.33 6.70 -3.38
C MET A 85 -3.16 8.13 -2.91
N SER A 86 -2.75 8.28 -1.68
CA SER A 86 -2.30 9.55 -1.11
C SER A 86 -1.70 9.34 0.28
N ASN A 87 -1.26 10.45 0.90
CA ASN A 87 -0.68 10.45 2.23
C ASN A 87 -1.13 11.68 3.01
N TRP A 88 -1.58 11.47 4.24
CA TRP A 88 -2.01 12.56 5.13
C TRP A 88 -0.93 13.60 5.39
N ALA A 89 0.35 13.24 5.19
CA ALA A 89 1.46 14.15 5.40
C ALA A 89 1.49 15.34 4.42
N TYR A 90 0.86 15.19 3.22
CA TYR A 90 0.89 16.20 2.16
C TYR A 90 -0.37 16.30 1.29
N VAL A 91 -1.44 15.53 1.59
CA VAL A 91 -2.65 15.53 0.74
C VAL A 91 -3.30 16.90 0.62
N ARG A 92 -3.10 17.80 1.58
CA ARG A 92 -3.66 19.15 1.57
C ARG A 92 -2.91 20.09 0.64
N ASP A 93 -1.66 19.75 0.32
CA ASP A 93 -0.72 20.58 -0.43
C ASP A 93 -0.57 20.15 -1.89
N LEU A 94 -1.31 19.12 -2.34
CA LEU A 94 -1.18 18.55 -3.68
C LEU A 94 -1.28 19.62 -4.78
N PRO A 95 -0.45 19.54 -5.85
CA PRO A 95 -0.38 20.57 -6.88
C PRO A 95 -1.56 20.52 -7.87
N THR A 96 -2.51 19.62 -7.67
CA THR A 96 -3.69 19.46 -8.53
C THR A 96 -4.86 20.33 -8.09
N THR A 97 -5.64 20.87 -9.03
CA THR A 97 -6.74 21.81 -8.78
C THR A 97 -8.12 21.18 -9.05
N THR A 98 -8.24 20.34 -10.06
CA THR A 98 -9.50 19.73 -10.51
C THR A 98 -9.81 18.38 -9.87
N TRP A 99 -8.81 17.73 -9.33
CA TRP A 99 -8.91 16.48 -8.57
C TRP A 99 -7.86 16.47 -7.45
N ARG A 100 -7.98 15.57 -6.50
CA ARG A 100 -7.07 15.53 -5.34
C ARG A 100 -6.37 14.20 -5.15
N THR A 101 -7.05 13.10 -5.33
CA THR A 101 -6.50 11.76 -5.03
C THR A 101 -7.06 10.74 -6.01
N ALA A 102 -6.45 9.57 -6.04
CA ALA A 102 -6.87 8.44 -6.85
C ALA A 102 -6.95 7.17 -6.01
N MET A 103 -7.51 6.12 -6.58
CA MET A 103 -7.41 4.76 -6.05
C MET A 103 -6.29 4.02 -6.77
N SER A 104 -5.65 3.09 -6.07
CA SER A 104 -4.63 2.22 -6.67
C SER A 104 -5.23 1.28 -7.71
N THR A 105 -4.40 0.67 -8.53
CA THR A 105 -4.78 -0.53 -9.27
C THR A 105 -5.40 -1.55 -8.31
N VAL A 106 -6.47 -2.21 -8.74
CA VAL A 106 -7.05 -3.34 -8.00
C VAL A 106 -6.03 -4.48 -7.97
N ARG A 107 -5.80 -5.03 -6.77
CA ARG A 107 -4.82 -6.09 -6.54
C ARG A 107 -5.49 -7.39 -6.17
N GLU A 108 -5.06 -8.48 -6.78
CA GLU A 108 -5.37 -9.83 -6.31
C GLU A 108 -4.40 -10.19 -5.20
N MET A 109 -4.95 -10.49 -4.02
CA MET A 109 -4.18 -10.82 -2.83
C MET A 109 -3.99 -12.33 -2.71
N GLY A 110 -2.81 -12.72 -2.27
CA GLY A 110 -2.46 -14.12 -2.05
C GLY A 110 -1.52 -14.31 -0.88
N LEU A 111 -1.06 -15.54 -0.72
CA LEU A 111 -0.09 -15.93 0.29
C LEU A 111 1.02 -16.76 -0.36
N THR A 112 2.25 -16.44 -0.02
CA THR A 112 3.43 -17.23 -0.39
C THR A 112 4.28 -17.56 0.85
N ARG A 113 5.24 -18.48 0.69
CA ARG A 113 6.25 -18.76 1.72
C ARG A 113 7.62 -18.26 1.27
N VAL A 114 8.18 -17.34 2.03
CA VAL A 114 9.56 -16.86 1.86
C VAL A 114 10.36 -17.28 3.09
N ASN A 115 11.41 -18.08 2.90
CA ASN A 115 12.23 -18.60 3.99
C ASN A 115 11.40 -19.28 5.11
N GLY A 116 10.38 -20.06 4.72
CA GLY A 116 9.48 -20.77 5.64
C GLY A 116 8.40 -19.90 6.30
N LYS A 117 8.46 -18.58 6.20
CA LYS A 117 7.48 -17.65 6.77
C LYS A 117 6.42 -17.28 5.73
N LEU A 118 5.15 -17.23 6.15
CA LEU A 118 4.06 -16.74 5.30
C LEU A 118 4.23 -15.25 5.03
N ARG A 119 3.96 -14.85 3.78
CA ARG A 119 3.94 -13.46 3.31
C ARG A 119 2.68 -13.23 2.51
N LEU A 120 2.10 -12.05 2.68
CA LEU A 120 1.05 -11.58 1.77
C LEU A 120 1.70 -11.24 0.43
N THR A 121 1.00 -11.58 -0.65
CA THR A 121 1.34 -11.17 -2.01
C THR A 121 0.23 -10.29 -2.56
N ALA A 122 0.59 -9.37 -3.44
CA ALA A 122 -0.34 -8.53 -4.17
C ALA A 122 0.14 -8.39 -5.62
N GLN A 123 -0.74 -8.71 -6.56
CA GLN A 123 -0.49 -8.55 -7.99
C GLN A 123 -1.61 -7.73 -8.62
N PRO A 124 -1.34 -6.94 -9.67
CA PRO A 124 -2.43 -6.32 -10.43
C PRO A 124 -3.39 -7.38 -10.93
N VAL A 125 -4.69 -7.11 -10.85
CA VAL A 125 -5.69 -8.05 -11.38
C VAL A 125 -5.46 -8.30 -12.86
N THR A 126 -5.68 -9.54 -13.31
CA THR A 126 -5.51 -9.91 -14.72
C THR A 126 -6.44 -9.14 -15.65
N ALA A 127 -7.58 -8.67 -15.15
CA ALA A 127 -8.49 -7.81 -15.92
C ALA A 127 -7.82 -6.52 -16.44
N LEU A 128 -6.76 -6.02 -15.77
CA LEU A 128 -5.99 -4.87 -16.26
C LEU A 128 -5.41 -5.11 -17.66
N GLU A 129 -5.10 -6.35 -18.00
CA GLU A 129 -4.53 -6.70 -19.30
C GLU A 129 -5.49 -6.48 -20.46
N SER A 130 -6.80 -6.45 -20.21
CA SER A 130 -7.81 -6.10 -21.23
C SER A 130 -7.71 -4.64 -21.67
N LEU A 131 -7.03 -3.79 -20.91
CA LEU A 131 -6.76 -2.39 -21.27
C LEU A 131 -5.52 -2.21 -22.15
N ARG A 132 -4.73 -3.27 -22.38
CA ARG A 132 -3.57 -3.20 -23.26
C ARG A 132 -4.00 -2.88 -24.68
N THR A 133 -3.38 -1.85 -25.25
CA THR A 133 -3.67 -1.37 -26.61
C THR A 133 -2.42 -1.39 -27.48
N GLY A 134 -2.62 -1.41 -28.79
CA GLY A 134 -1.52 -1.37 -29.74
C GLY A 134 -0.68 -2.64 -29.75
N GLN A 135 0.57 -2.47 -30.15
CA GLN A 135 1.52 -3.54 -30.31
C GLN A 135 2.49 -3.59 -29.12
N GLU A 136 2.76 -4.78 -28.62
CA GLU A 136 3.74 -4.97 -27.56
C GLU A 136 5.14 -4.56 -28.03
N LEU A 137 5.81 -3.72 -27.22
CA LEU A 137 7.24 -3.49 -27.37
C LEU A 137 8.00 -4.53 -26.57
N THR A 138 8.81 -5.34 -27.24
CA THR A 138 9.68 -6.33 -26.60
C THR A 138 11.16 -6.01 -26.79
N ARG A 139 11.96 -6.29 -25.76
CA ARG A 139 13.44 -6.32 -25.80
C ARG A 139 13.90 -7.55 -25.03
N LYS A 140 14.98 -8.13 -25.45
CA LYS A 140 15.53 -9.32 -24.80
C LYS A 140 17.05 -9.30 -24.89
N ASP A 141 17.67 -9.90 -23.89
CA ASP A 141 19.07 -10.30 -23.90
C ASP A 141 20.02 -9.15 -24.34
N THR A 142 19.95 -8.03 -23.62
CA THR A 142 20.63 -6.79 -24.00
C THR A 142 21.41 -6.23 -22.80
N ASP A 143 22.67 -5.88 -23.02
CA ASP A 143 23.47 -5.18 -22.02
C ASP A 143 22.97 -3.74 -21.81
N ILE A 144 22.95 -3.34 -20.56
CA ILE A 144 22.61 -1.97 -20.13
C ILE A 144 23.91 -1.30 -19.70
N PRO A 145 24.51 -0.47 -20.55
CA PRO A 145 25.73 0.26 -20.18
C PRO A 145 25.45 1.26 -19.06
N VAL A 146 26.52 1.70 -18.39
CA VAL A 146 26.42 2.76 -17.39
C VAL A 146 25.76 4.01 -17.98
N GLY A 147 24.82 4.57 -17.25
CA GLY A 147 24.00 5.70 -17.68
C GLY A 147 22.65 5.27 -18.20
N GLU A 148 22.11 6.03 -19.11
CA GLU A 148 20.76 5.88 -19.63
C GLU A 148 20.75 5.35 -21.06
N THR A 149 19.84 4.43 -21.34
CA THR A 149 19.59 3.87 -22.68
C THR A 149 18.11 4.01 -23.02
N SER A 150 17.75 4.93 -23.91
CA SER A 150 16.37 5.18 -24.30
C SER A 150 15.77 3.97 -25.02
N LEU A 151 14.52 3.64 -24.71
CA LEU A 151 13.75 2.62 -25.43
C LEU A 151 13.07 3.16 -26.70
N GLY A 152 13.21 4.46 -26.97
CA GLY A 152 12.71 5.12 -28.18
C GLY A 152 11.22 5.46 -28.13
N LYS A 153 10.72 6.02 -29.25
CA LYS A 153 9.35 6.56 -29.35
C LYS A 153 8.25 5.54 -29.07
N ALA A 154 8.45 4.29 -29.44
CA ALA A 154 7.47 3.25 -29.22
C ALA A 154 7.21 2.91 -27.74
N ALA A 155 8.13 3.31 -26.85
CA ALA A 155 7.98 3.14 -25.40
C ALA A 155 7.40 4.38 -24.72
N GLN A 156 7.29 5.52 -25.40
CA GLN A 156 6.81 6.76 -24.80
C GLN A 156 5.33 6.67 -24.44
N GLY A 157 4.97 7.09 -23.27
CA GLY A 157 3.59 7.13 -22.80
C GLY A 157 3.47 7.46 -21.33
N THR A 158 2.26 7.82 -20.93
CA THR A 158 1.91 8.12 -19.53
C THR A 158 1.00 7.06 -18.91
N SER A 159 0.60 6.02 -19.68
CA SER A 159 -0.24 4.94 -19.21
C SER A 159 0.30 3.62 -19.77
N LEU A 160 1.08 2.90 -18.95
CA LEU A 160 1.90 1.77 -19.39
C LEU A 160 1.80 0.58 -18.41
N ASP A 161 1.86 -0.62 -18.97
CA ASP A 161 2.07 -1.88 -18.25
C ASP A 161 3.40 -2.48 -18.72
N ILE A 162 4.39 -2.48 -17.83
CA ILE A 162 5.77 -2.87 -18.15
C ILE A 162 6.13 -4.08 -17.29
N SER A 163 6.56 -5.16 -17.93
CA SER A 163 7.24 -6.27 -17.27
C SER A 163 8.72 -6.24 -17.65
N VAL A 164 9.59 -6.30 -16.66
CA VAL A 164 11.05 -6.25 -16.90
C VAL A 164 11.81 -7.22 -16.00
N ASP A 165 12.75 -7.95 -16.60
CA ASP A 165 13.67 -8.84 -15.94
C ASP A 165 15.08 -8.26 -16.02
N LEU A 166 15.67 -7.94 -14.89
CA LEU A 166 16.97 -7.27 -14.77
C LEU A 166 17.95 -8.14 -14.00
N SER A 167 19.16 -8.28 -14.54
CA SER A 167 20.31 -8.82 -13.81
C SER A 167 21.26 -7.67 -13.49
N PRO A 168 21.51 -7.35 -12.22
CA PRO A 168 22.37 -6.23 -11.86
C PRO A 168 23.82 -6.46 -12.32
N GLY A 169 24.29 -7.71 -12.42
CA GLY A 169 25.66 -8.02 -12.85
C GLY A 169 26.69 -7.33 -11.97
N ALA A 170 27.56 -6.52 -12.60
CA ALA A 170 28.57 -5.72 -11.90
C ALA A 170 28.06 -4.32 -11.48
N SER A 171 26.82 -3.95 -11.81
CA SER A 171 26.27 -2.64 -11.48
C SER A 171 25.93 -2.53 -10.00
N SER A 172 26.05 -1.33 -9.45
CA SER A 172 25.54 -1.00 -8.12
C SER A 172 24.01 -0.79 -8.15
N PHE A 173 23.49 -0.36 -9.31
CA PHE A 173 22.06 -0.18 -9.55
C PHE A 173 21.71 -0.58 -10.98
N ALA A 174 20.60 -1.30 -11.14
CA ALA A 174 20.00 -1.63 -12.43
C ALA A 174 18.52 -1.32 -12.42
N GLY A 175 18.02 -0.59 -13.43
CA GLY A 175 16.65 -0.15 -13.40
C GLY A 175 16.12 0.43 -14.70
N ILE A 176 15.00 1.13 -14.55
CA ILE A 176 14.26 1.81 -15.61
C ILE A 176 13.82 3.19 -15.10
N LYS A 177 13.87 4.18 -15.96
CA LYS A 177 13.23 5.47 -15.78
C LYS A 177 11.94 5.50 -16.56
N VAL A 178 10.90 6.05 -15.98
CA VAL A 178 9.59 6.28 -16.61
C VAL A 178 9.16 7.72 -16.38
N LEU A 179 8.23 8.20 -17.18
CA LEU A 179 7.76 9.59 -17.16
C LEU A 179 8.97 10.53 -17.23
N ASP A 180 9.80 10.33 -18.24
CA ASP A 180 11.12 10.91 -18.42
C ASP A 180 11.13 11.90 -19.58
N ASN A 181 11.62 13.12 -19.36
CA ASN A 181 11.92 14.10 -20.41
C ASN A 181 13.38 14.59 -20.39
N GLY A 182 14.24 13.90 -19.61
CA GLY A 182 15.66 14.22 -19.44
C GLY A 182 15.96 15.11 -18.21
N GLU A 183 15.02 15.95 -17.80
CA GLU A 183 15.14 16.80 -16.60
C GLU A 183 14.41 16.18 -15.41
N GLN A 184 13.26 15.59 -15.65
CA GLN A 184 12.46 14.90 -14.65
C GLN A 184 12.19 13.45 -15.04
N TYR A 185 12.09 12.57 -14.06
CA TYR A 185 11.85 11.14 -14.22
C TYR A 185 11.46 10.49 -12.88
N THR A 186 10.84 9.33 -12.95
CA THR A 186 10.72 8.40 -11.82
C THR A 186 11.68 7.23 -12.05
N LEU A 187 12.61 7.01 -11.11
CA LEU A 187 13.59 5.93 -11.20
C LEU A 187 13.10 4.70 -10.42
N ILE A 188 13.10 3.56 -11.08
CA ILE A 188 12.67 2.27 -10.54
C ILE A 188 13.77 1.26 -10.78
N GLY A 189 14.14 0.45 -9.80
CA GLY A 189 15.13 -0.59 -10.03
C GLY A 189 15.62 -1.28 -8.77
N TYR A 190 16.72 -1.96 -8.91
CA TYR A 190 17.33 -2.77 -7.86
C TYR A 190 18.70 -2.22 -7.47
N ASP A 191 18.84 -1.90 -6.18
CA ASP A 191 20.11 -1.57 -5.54
C ASP A 191 20.79 -2.89 -5.10
N SER A 192 21.87 -3.26 -5.77
CA SER A 192 22.56 -4.53 -5.56
C SER A 192 23.35 -4.57 -4.25
N GLN A 193 23.79 -3.41 -3.75
CA GLN A 193 24.53 -3.30 -2.49
C GLN A 193 23.59 -3.36 -1.30
N ALA A 194 22.50 -2.59 -1.34
CA ALA A 194 21.49 -2.60 -0.29
C ALA A 194 20.53 -3.80 -0.36
N LYS A 195 20.52 -4.55 -1.49
CA LYS A 195 19.58 -5.64 -1.81
C LYS A 195 18.13 -5.20 -1.67
N GLN A 196 17.80 -4.11 -2.34
CA GLN A 196 16.49 -3.47 -2.23
C GLN A 196 15.93 -3.13 -3.60
N LEU A 197 14.61 -3.34 -3.74
CA LEU A 197 13.81 -2.63 -4.73
C LEU A 197 13.77 -1.15 -4.34
N VAL A 198 13.89 -0.29 -5.31
CA VAL A 198 13.89 1.17 -5.15
C VAL A 198 12.86 1.78 -6.09
N VAL A 199 12.08 2.72 -5.59
CA VAL A 199 11.29 3.66 -6.39
C VAL A 199 11.59 5.06 -5.88
N ASP A 200 12.25 5.84 -6.72
CA ASP A 200 12.70 7.20 -6.41
C ASP A 200 11.89 8.21 -7.22
N ARG A 201 11.12 9.05 -6.53
CA ARG A 201 10.32 10.11 -7.12
C ARG A 201 10.86 11.52 -6.83
N THR A 202 12.07 11.63 -6.35
CA THR A 202 12.64 12.95 -5.99
C THR A 202 12.79 13.88 -7.18
N HIS A 203 12.76 13.32 -8.42
CA HIS A 203 12.83 14.05 -9.69
C HIS A 203 11.56 13.88 -10.54
N SER A 204 10.43 13.49 -9.97
CA SER A 204 9.22 13.13 -10.72
C SER A 204 8.30 14.33 -11.00
N GLY A 205 8.86 15.43 -11.50
CA GLY A 205 8.12 16.66 -11.82
C GLY A 205 7.93 17.58 -10.62
N VAL A 206 6.71 18.07 -10.39
CA VAL A 206 6.42 18.98 -9.27
C VAL A 206 6.52 18.24 -7.94
N THR A 207 7.58 18.51 -7.20
CA THR A 207 7.89 17.82 -5.92
C THR A 207 8.01 18.75 -4.73
N ASP A 208 8.06 20.08 -4.95
CA ASP A 208 8.36 21.12 -3.96
C ASP A 208 7.12 21.65 -3.21
N PHE A 209 5.91 21.21 -3.57
CA PHE A 209 4.67 21.60 -2.90
C PHE A 209 4.61 21.17 -1.43
N SER A 210 5.40 20.18 -1.04
CA SER A 210 5.55 19.78 0.36
C SER A 210 6.92 19.14 0.61
N PRO A 211 7.66 19.52 1.66
CA PRO A 211 8.95 18.92 1.99
C PRO A 211 8.87 17.44 2.37
N LYS A 212 7.65 16.91 2.58
CA LYS A 212 7.40 15.50 2.89
C LYS A 212 7.10 14.65 1.66
N PHE A 213 6.95 15.29 0.48
CA PHE A 213 6.58 14.59 -0.74
C PHE A 213 7.77 13.90 -1.41
N PRO A 214 8.93 14.54 -1.65
CA PRO A 214 10.06 13.86 -2.26
C PRO A 214 10.43 12.61 -1.48
N ALA A 215 10.58 11.49 -2.16
CA ALA A 215 10.85 10.22 -1.49
C ALA A 215 11.59 9.23 -2.39
N ARG A 216 12.58 8.56 -1.79
CA ARG A 216 13.15 7.32 -2.28
C ARG A 216 12.60 6.18 -1.41
N SER A 217 11.58 5.47 -1.90
CA SER A 217 11.01 4.31 -1.20
C SER A 217 11.79 3.07 -1.51
N THR A 218 12.02 2.24 -0.49
CA THR A 218 12.80 1.01 -0.64
C THR A 218 12.10 -0.17 0.02
N ALA A 219 12.30 -1.36 -0.54
CA ALA A 219 11.80 -2.61 0.02
C ALA A 219 12.83 -3.74 -0.14
N PRO A 220 12.97 -4.64 0.84
CA PRO A 220 13.85 -5.79 0.71
C PRO A 220 13.46 -6.64 -0.50
N LEU A 221 14.40 -6.93 -1.39
CA LEU A 221 14.19 -7.80 -2.53
C LEU A 221 15.45 -8.65 -2.75
N SER A 222 15.25 -9.93 -3.02
CA SER A 222 16.34 -10.83 -3.39
C SER A 222 16.16 -11.25 -4.84
N PRO A 223 17.22 -11.24 -5.64
CA PRO A 223 17.19 -11.85 -6.96
C PRO A 223 16.82 -13.34 -6.89
N ASP A 224 16.32 -13.88 -7.98
CA ASP A 224 16.06 -15.30 -8.14
C ASP A 224 17.37 -16.14 -8.17
N SER A 225 17.25 -17.45 -8.37
CA SER A 225 18.40 -18.36 -8.45
C SER A 225 19.33 -18.11 -9.63
N LYS A 226 18.89 -17.31 -10.62
CA LYS A 226 19.70 -16.89 -11.78
C LYS A 226 20.30 -15.50 -11.60
N GLY A 227 20.07 -14.85 -10.46
CA GLY A 227 20.52 -13.50 -10.18
C GLY A 227 19.66 -12.41 -10.84
N GLN A 228 18.43 -12.73 -11.24
CA GLN A 228 17.50 -11.80 -11.88
C GLN A 228 16.47 -11.25 -10.88
N VAL A 229 16.10 -10.00 -11.05
CA VAL A 229 14.94 -9.38 -10.42
C VAL A 229 13.86 -9.18 -11.47
N HIS A 230 12.64 -9.53 -11.10
CA HIS A 230 11.47 -9.47 -11.97
C HIS A 230 10.53 -8.41 -11.43
N LEU A 231 10.17 -7.42 -12.25
CA LEU A 231 9.30 -6.33 -11.87
C LEU A 231 8.17 -6.19 -12.87
N ARG A 232 6.95 -5.98 -12.37
CA ARG A 232 5.83 -5.44 -13.15
C ARG A 232 5.57 -4.02 -12.66
N ILE A 233 5.51 -3.08 -13.58
CA ILE A 233 5.39 -1.65 -13.30
C ILE A 233 4.15 -1.15 -14.03
N ILE A 234 3.19 -0.63 -13.26
CA ILE A 234 2.03 0.06 -13.80
C ILE A 234 2.28 1.55 -13.66
N VAL A 235 2.32 2.23 -14.79
CA VAL A 235 2.46 3.69 -14.88
C VAL A 235 1.12 4.26 -15.29
N ASP A 236 0.70 5.29 -14.62
CA ASP A 236 -0.41 6.14 -15.06
C ASP A 236 0.04 7.60 -14.97
N ALA A 237 -0.71 8.51 -15.53
CA ALA A 237 -0.34 9.93 -15.66
C ALA A 237 0.20 10.56 -14.36
N HIS A 238 -0.27 10.08 -13.21
CA HIS A 238 0.10 10.62 -11.89
C HIS A 238 0.43 9.54 -10.85
N SER A 239 0.77 8.33 -11.30
CA SER A 239 1.14 7.26 -10.37
C SER A 239 2.09 6.23 -10.97
N VAL A 240 2.84 5.60 -10.08
CA VAL A 240 3.69 4.46 -10.39
C VAL A 240 3.48 3.40 -9.32
N GLU A 241 3.06 2.21 -9.74
CA GLU A 241 2.93 1.04 -8.89
C GLU A 241 3.89 -0.05 -9.35
N VAL A 242 4.77 -0.52 -8.46
CA VAL A 242 5.80 -1.50 -8.77
C VAL A 242 5.57 -2.75 -7.96
N PHE A 243 5.43 -3.88 -8.65
CA PHE A 243 5.21 -5.20 -8.09
C PHE A 243 6.42 -6.09 -8.39
N ALA A 244 7.00 -6.69 -7.37
CA ALA A 244 7.97 -7.76 -7.60
C ALA A 244 7.27 -9.02 -8.14
N ALA A 245 8.01 -9.90 -8.80
CA ALA A 245 7.46 -11.03 -9.56
C ALA A 245 6.48 -11.92 -8.78
N ASP A 246 6.76 -12.13 -7.51
CA ASP A 246 5.92 -12.94 -6.62
C ASP A 246 4.83 -12.12 -5.90
N GLY A 247 4.75 -10.80 -6.17
CA GLY A 247 3.81 -9.88 -5.49
C GLY A 247 4.29 -9.45 -4.10
N THR A 248 5.55 -9.66 -3.78
CA THR A 248 6.18 -9.14 -2.55
C THR A 248 7.67 -8.85 -2.81
N PRO A 249 8.12 -7.61 -2.64
CA PRO A 249 7.38 -6.43 -2.18
C PRO A 249 6.59 -5.69 -3.26
N VAL A 250 5.76 -4.73 -2.82
CA VAL A 250 5.07 -3.74 -3.66
C VAL A 250 5.44 -2.34 -3.20
N ILE A 251 5.60 -1.40 -4.14
CA ILE A 251 5.82 0.04 -3.87
C ILE A 251 4.87 0.86 -4.73
N THR A 252 4.05 1.69 -4.07
CA THR A 252 3.10 2.59 -4.72
C THR A 252 3.43 4.04 -4.41
N GLN A 253 3.49 4.86 -5.46
CA GLN A 253 3.74 6.30 -5.33
C GLN A 253 2.89 7.11 -6.30
N THR A 254 2.39 8.25 -5.84
CA THR A 254 1.91 9.32 -6.73
C THR A 254 3.09 10.14 -7.24
N VAL A 255 2.96 10.67 -8.45
CA VAL A 255 3.94 11.51 -9.14
C VAL A 255 3.23 12.65 -9.86
N TYR A 256 3.92 13.75 -10.13
CA TYR A 256 3.30 14.91 -10.78
C TYR A 256 4.22 15.43 -11.91
N PRO A 257 4.43 14.61 -12.96
CA PRO A 257 5.29 14.96 -14.08
C PRO A 257 4.65 16.06 -14.94
N GLU A 258 5.45 16.77 -15.70
CA GLU A 258 4.98 17.61 -16.79
C GLU A 258 4.47 16.78 -17.96
N GLN A 259 3.68 17.40 -18.83
CA GLN A 259 2.98 16.70 -19.92
C GLN A 259 3.92 16.06 -20.96
N ASP A 260 5.11 16.60 -21.14
CA ASP A 260 6.13 16.10 -22.07
C ASP A 260 6.98 14.96 -21.48
N ALA A 261 6.89 14.71 -20.19
CA ALA A 261 7.59 13.62 -19.53
C ALA A 261 6.94 12.26 -19.84
N THR A 262 7.22 11.74 -21.01
CA THR A 262 6.63 10.50 -21.53
C THR A 262 7.65 9.41 -21.81
N GLY A 263 8.93 9.70 -21.70
CA GLY A 263 10.04 8.81 -22.03
C GLY A 263 10.13 7.60 -21.10
N VAL A 264 10.72 6.53 -21.65
CA VAL A 264 11.11 5.32 -20.91
C VAL A 264 12.52 4.95 -21.34
N SER A 265 13.39 4.73 -20.35
CA SER A 265 14.78 4.37 -20.58
C SER A 265 15.26 3.33 -19.57
N LEU A 266 16.17 2.44 -20.00
CA LEU A 266 16.93 1.57 -19.10
C LEU A 266 18.04 2.38 -18.43
N TYR A 267 18.42 2.01 -17.23
CA TYR A 267 19.43 2.72 -16.45
C TYR A 267 20.33 1.75 -15.66
N ALA A 268 21.64 2.01 -15.71
CA ALA A 268 22.59 1.29 -14.86
C ALA A 268 23.61 2.26 -14.26
N GLU A 269 24.07 1.97 -13.03
CA GLU A 269 25.07 2.72 -12.31
C GLU A 269 26.15 1.81 -11.73
N GLY A 270 27.40 2.30 -11.70
CA GLY A 270 28.54 1.61 -11.09
C GLY A 270 29.07 0.41 -11.86
N GLY A 271 28.46 0.07 -12.99
CA GLY A 271 28.86 -1.04 -13.86
C GLY A 271 27.75 -1.39 -14.86
N THR A 272 28.04 -2.26 -15.81
CA THR A 272 27.07 -2.76 -16.78
C THR A 272 26.10 -3.72 -16.10
N ALA A 273 24.80 -3.52 -16.33
CA ALA A 273 23.73 -4.45 -16.00
C ALA A 273 23.27 -5.20 -17.26
N HIS A 274 22.35 -6.14 -17.10
CA HIS A 274 21.81 -6.91 -18.20
C HIS A 274 20.28 -6.98 -18.15
N LEU A 275 19.66 -6.72 -19.28
CA LEU A 275 18.23 -6.90 -19.50
C LEU A 275 17.98 -8.34 -19.98
N GLY A 276 17.34 -9.15 -19.16
CA GLY A 276 16.90 -10.48 -19.58
C GLY A 276 15.71 -10.39 -20.53
N SER A 277 14.66 -9.68 -20.12
CA SER A 277 13.51 -9.40 -20.97
C SER A 277 12.80 -8.11 -20.56
N LEU A 278 12.12 -7.49 -21.53
CA LEU A 278 11.17 -6.40 -21.32
C LEU A 278 10.00 -6.59 -22.25
N SER A 279 8.79 -6.43 -21.67
CA SER A 279 7.54 -6.31 -22.39
C SER A 279 6.84 -5.02 -21.92
N LEU A 280 6.49 -4.15 -22.84
CA LEU A 280 5.81 -2.88 -22.56
C LEU A 280 4.56 -2.78 -23.42
N TRP A 281 3.46 -2.50 -22.77
CA TRP A 281 2.15 -2.25 -23.36
C TRP A 281 1.67 -0.86 -22.99
N HIS A 282 1.04 -0.18 -23.93
CA HIS A 282 0.22 0.99 -23.64
C HIS A 282 -1.12 0.54 -23.07
N LEU A 283 -1.64 1.29 -22.11
CA LEU A 283 -2.96 1.07 -21.54
C LEU A 283 -3.94 2.12 -22.09
N GLY A 284 -5.09 1.65 -22.55
CA GLY A 284 -6.21 2.48 -22.93
C GLY A 284 -7.14 2.80 -21.75
N SER A 285 -8.16 3.59 -22.02
CA SER A 285 -9.21 3.92 -21.06
C SER A 285 -10.19 2.75 -20.87
N VAL A 286 -10.69 2.58 -19.64
CA VAL A 286 -11.81 1.66 -19.36
C VAL A 286 -13.04 1.98 -20.22
N GLN A 287 -13.22 3.24 -20.58
CA GLN A 287 -14.33 3.68 -21.45
C GLN A 287 -14.18 3.19 -22.89
N ASP A 288 -12.93 3.00 -23.36
CA ASP A 288 -12.62 2.52 -24.70
C ASP A 288 -12.68 0.99 -24.80
N ALA A 289 -12.53 0.29 -23.69
CA ALA A 289 -12.51 -1.18 -23.63
C ALA A 289 -13.88 -1.83 -23.86
N GLY A 290 -14.96 -1.05 -23.95
CA GLY A 290 -16.34 -1.54 -23.98
C GLY A 290 -16.75 -2.13 -22.62
N ALA A 291 -18.04 -2.06 -22.28
CA ALA A 291 -18.52 -2.76 -21.11
C ALA A 291 -18.21 -4.27 -21.27
N PRO A 292 -17.67 -4.96 -20.24
CA PRO A 292 -17.55 -6.41 -20.28
C PRO A 292 -18.91 -7.01 -20.65
N ALA A 293 -18.95 -7.96 -21.58
CA ALA A 293 -20.17 -8.69 -21.88
C ALA A 293 -20.74 -9.22 -20.56
N GLU A 294 -21.96 -8.84 -20.22
CA GLU A 294 -22.62 -9.33 -19.01
C GLU A 294 -22.57 -10.86 -19.06
N GLY A 295 -21.91 -11.46 -18.08
CA GLY A 295 -21.89 -12.91 -17.93
C GLY A 295 -23.33 -13.41 -17.73
N PRO A 296 -23.66 -14.66 -18.10
CA PRO A 296 -25.01 -15.19 -18.08
C PRO A 296 -25.68 -15.23 -16.69
N ASP A 297 -24.98 -14.85 -15.64
CA ASP A 297 -25.45 -14.88 -14.24
C ASP A 297 -25.50 -13.52 -13.52
N SER A 298 -25.51 -12.41 -14.25
CA SER A 298 -25.77 -11.09 -13.63
C SER A 298 -27.27 -10.98 -13.33
N PRO A 299 -27.69 -10.92 -12.05
CA PRO A 299 -29.08 -10.61 -11.72
C PRO A 299 -29.37 -9.20 -12.22
N GLY A 300 -30.34 -9.06 -13.10
CA GLY A 300 -30.69 -7.81 -13.75
C GLY A 300 -30.81 -6.67 -12.73
N ALA A 301 -30.02 -5.64 -12.92
CA ALA A 301 -30.08 -4.42 -12.12
C ALA A 301 -31.39 -3.70 -12.41
N GLY A 302 -32.42 -4.03 -11.64
CA GLY A 302 -33.65 -3.23 -11.56
C GLY A 302 -33.26 -1.81 -11.14
N LYS A 303 -33.56 -0.82 -11.97
CA LYS A 303 -33.39 0.60 -11.61
C LYS A 303 -33.97 0.84 -10.23
N PRO A 304 -33.20 1.34 -9.25
CA PRO A 304 -33.79 1.76 -8.00
C PRO A 304 -34.68 2.98 -8.27
N ALA A 305 -35.96 2.84 -7.97
CA ALA A 305 -36.87 3.98 -7.92
C ALA A 305 -36.41 4.89 -6.76
N VAL A 306 -35.95 6.09 -7.11
CA VAL A 306 -35.62 7.12 -6.13
C VAL A 306 -36.94 7.57 -5.51
N GLN A 307 -37.25 7.07 -4.32
CA GLN A 307 -38.25 7.66 -3.43
C GLN A 307 -37.59 8.78 -2.64
N GLU A 308 -38.03 10.02 -2.89
CA GLU A 308 -37.71 11.16 -2.02
C GLU A 308 -38.21 10.89 -0.59
N PRO A 309 -37.38 11.08 0.44
CA PRO A 309 -37.88 10.97 1.81
C PRO A 309 -38.69 12.19 2.18
N ALA A 310 -39.94 11.96 2.60
CA ALA A 310 -40.80 12.96 3.17
C ALA A 310 -40.14 13.61 4.40
N ARG A 311 -40.09 14.94 4.42
CA ARG A 311 -39.67 15.75 5.56
C ARG A 311 -40.60 15.50 6.76
N GLY A 312 -40.19 14.65 7.71
CA GLY A 312 -40.78 14.52 9.03
C GLY A 312 -40.03 15.37 10.04
N GLN A 313 -40.68 16.33 10.64
CA GLN A 313 -40.19 17.11 11.77
C GLN A 313 -40.01 16.19 12.98
N ALA A 314 -38.78 16.00 13.45
CA ALA A 314 -38.54 15.34 14.74
C ALA A 314 -38.51 16.35 15.86
N LYS A 315 -39.47 16.18 16.77
CA LYS A 315 -39.62 16.90 18.02
C LYS A 315 -38.62 16.35 19.05
N ALA A 316 -37.79 17.19 19.60
CA ALA A 316 -36.85 16.83 20.66
C ALA A 316 -37.59 16.43 21.93
N ALA A 317 -37.30 15.26 22.47
CA ALA A 317 -37.68 14.84 23.81
C ALA A 317 -36.43 14.69 24.66
N SER A 318 -36.27 15.54 25.65
CA SER A 318 -35.25 15.43 26.70
C SER A 318 -35.73 14.42 27.74
N ALA A 319 -34.93 13.40 28.02
CA ALA A 319 -35.11 12.53 29.17
C ALA A 319 -33.84 12.54 30.01
N SER A 320 -33.93 13.18 31.17
CA SER A 320 -32.96 13.09 32.27
C SER A 320 -33.20 11.80 33.06
N ALA A 321 -32.22 10.96 33.23
CA ALA A 321 -32.24 9.90 34.23
C ALA A 321 -30.87 9.89 34.96
N SER A 322 -30.90 10.21 36.24
CA SER A 322 -29.80 10.03 37.15
C SER A 322 -29.70 8.57 37.60
N PRO A 323 -28.54 7.96 37.66
CA PRO A 323 -28.38 6.62 38.25
C PRO A 323 -28.02 6.72 39.74
N THR A 324 -28.76 5.97 40.53
CA THR A 324 -28.54 5.67 41.96
C THR A 324 -27.24 4.89 42.14
N ALA A 325 -26.43 5.30 43.12
CA ALA A 325 -25.18 4.66 43.52
C ALA A 325 -25.45 3.29 44.17
N ALA A 326 -24.86 2.26 43.60
CA ALA A 326 -24.71 0.94 44.23
C ALA A 326 -23.27 0.76 44.69
N THR A 327 -23.08 0.47 45.94
CA THR A 327 -21.84 0.21 46.66
C THR A 327 -21.17 -1.06 46.07
N ALA A 328 -20.00 -0.91 45.43
CA ALA A 328 -19.25 -2.04 44.88
C ALA A 328 -18.08 -2.35 45.77
N GLY A 329 -17.89 -3.65 46.05
CA GLY A 329 -16.78 -4.21 46.77
C GLY A 329 -15.45 -3.98 46.04
N ARG A 330 -14.37 -3.82 46.83
CA ARG A 330 -13.02 -3.59 46.35
C ARG A 330 -12.52 -4.74 45.48
N SER A 331 -12.46 -4.55 44.17
CA SER A 331 -11.69 -5.40 43.28
C SER A 331 -10.24 -4.89 43.19
N ALA A 332 -9.27 -5.78 43.34
CA ALA A 332 -7.88 -5.43 43.11
C ALA A 332 -7.64 -5.23 41.62
N SER A 333 -7.25 -4.01 41.25
CA SER A 333 -6.87 -3.68 39.88
C SER A 333 -5.38 -3.37 39.80
N ALA A 334 -4.68 -4.01 38.88
CA ALA A 334 -3.30 -3.65 38.55
C ALA A 334 -3.30 -2.69 37.35
N ARG A 335 -2.67 -1.53 37.50
CA ARG A 335 -2.52 -0.54 36.42
C ARG A 335 -1.08 -0.60 35.89
N PHE A 336 -0.97 -0.70 34.58
CA PHE A 336 0.31 -0.68 33.89
C PHE A 336 0.36 0.55 32.98
N PRO A 337 1.33 1.45 33.14
CA PRO A 337 1.46 2.61 32.25
C PRO A 337 1.99 2.17 30.88
N LEU A 338 1.27 2.48 29.84
CA LEU A 338 1.76 2.45 28.46
C LEU A 338 2.53 3.74 28.20
N ALA A 339 3.68 3.62 27.56
CA ALA A 339 4.62 4.72 27.40
C ALA A 339 3.97 5.98 26.80
N ARG A 340 3.99 7.07 27.54
CA ARG A 340 3.83 8.49 27.16
C ARG A 340 2.52 8.98 26.53
N THR A 341 1.43 8.22 26.49
CA THR A 341 0.18 8.70 25.86
C THR A 341 -0.99 8.95 26.80
N GLY A 342 -0.82 8.82 28.13
CA GLY A 342 -1.93 8.92 29.08
C GLY A 342 -2.87 7.71 29.06
N THR A 343 -2.58 6.69 28.28
CA THR A 343 -3.37 5.47 28.16
C THR A 343 -2.99 4.44 29.19
N SER A 344 -3.97 3.81 29.85
CA SER A 344 -3.72 2.72 30.80
C SER A 344 -4.46 1.45 30.41
N LEU A 345 -3.81 0.31 30.61
CA LEU A 345 -4.41 -1.01 30.47
C LEU A 345 -4.72 -1.53 31.88
N THR A 346 -5.96 -1.89 32.13
CA THR A 346 -6.39 -2.40 33.44
C THR A 346 -6.95 -3.81 33.29
N LEU A 347 -6.40 -4.76 34.04
CA LEU A 347 -6.95 -6.10 34.15
C LEU A 347 -7.73 -6.18 35.47
N GLY A 348 -9.03 -6.39 35.39
CA GLY A 348 -9.91 -6.54 36.52
C GLY A 348 -10.30 -8.00 36.76
N ALA A 349 -10.19 -8.47 38.00
CA ALA A 349 -10.78 -9.75 38.38
C ALA A 349 -12.28 -9.55 38.67
N LEU A 350 -13.10 -10.40 38.10
CA LEU A 350 -14.51 -10.50 38.48
C LEU A 350 -14.61 -11.46 39.68
N GLY A 351 -15.10 -10.95 40.82
CA GLY A 351 -15.37 -11.72 42.01
C GLY A 351 -16.55 -12.69 41.81
#